data_0aee4f217608c8517262cfc744561b8c
#
_entry.id   0aee4f217608c8517262cfc744561b8c
#
_cell.length_a   1.000
_cell.length_b   1.000
_cell.length_c   1.000
_cell.angle_alpha   90.00
_cell.angle_beta   90.00
_cell.angle_gamma   90.00
#
_symmetry.space_group_name_H-M   'P 1'
#
loop_
_entity.id
_entity.type
_entity.pdbx_description
1 polymer ?
#
loop_
_entity_poly.entity_id
_entity_poly.type
_entity_poly.pdbx_seq_one_letter_code
_entity_poly.pdbx_strand_id
1 'polypeptide(L)'
;MKDKTADTGNTGEIEVNLFQLLRDVLGELRRKAPVILAIIGITGVIFYMAAGFRYSPVYAASSSFTVNKASSANYSTGSEKNTVSNRMGLWFPCILCSNALKTLVMDDLGFDPDTEFPATISSTVVKETNLITLKVTADDPQFAYDVLQSLFRNYAYISEPAIGELRINIISESGVPARPSNSAGGKKAATTGVLLAGILTLIYLTVKCALRKTVNNSKDLAHYLGEEYLGSMPKVRTGKNNPVTIDTEGVPAALAESMRQIRHRIEKEAQENNVKTVLVTSAVKSEGKTTAAANLAIALANHRNKVLLVEGNLWNPSVLSALGMPQGGKGIAELLSGSCKAEDAAVPYSNNSNLTVIPGGKFDGVPAELWSSSAAEQLFSSVREQYDYVLIDAPRSIAISDTGLLARFSDAYIYVIQKGREEVDTLKEGAGVLSDVGCRSMGCILNNKN
;
A
#
# COMPACT_ATOMS: atom_id res chain seq x y z
N MET A 1 19.81 22.88 -51.85
CA MET A 1 20.12 23.08 -50.43
C MET A 1 19.10 22.25 -49.64
N LYS A 2 19.53 21.11 -49.12
CA LYS A 2 18.67 20.16 -48.40
C LYS A 2 18.70 20.51 -46.92
N ASP A 3 17.58 20.94 -46.37
CA ASP A 3 17.44 21.02 -44.93
C ASP A 3 17.06 19.65 -44.39
N LYS A 4 17.93 19.14 -43.55
CA LYS A 4 17.71 17.97 -42.70
C LYS A 4 16.93 18.44 -41.46
N THR A 5 15.64 18.16 -41.39
CA THR A 5 14.91 18.18 -40.17
C THR A 5 15.28 16.94 -39.33
N ALA A 6 15.92 17.18 -38.21
CA ALA A 6 16.29 16.16 -37.23
C ALA A 6 15.03 15.54 -36.63
N ASP A 7 14.99 14.23 -36.77
CA ASP A 7 14.08 13.36 -36.03
C ASP A 7 14.46 13.39 -34.53
N THR A 8 13.76 14.21 -33.74
CA THR A 8 13.87 14.17 -32.29
C THR A 8 13.05 13.00 -31.79
N GLY A 9 13.75 11.92 -31.48
CA GLY A 9 13.21 10.74 -30.82
C GLY A 9 12.33 11.14 -29.63
N ASN A 10 11.07 10.77 -29.73
CA ASN A 10 10.08 10.89 -28.66
C ASN A 10 10.44 9.88 -27.54
N THR A 11 11.31 10.30 -26.64
CA THR A 11 11.45 9.64 -25.35
C THR A 11 10.13 9.85 -24.61
N GLY A 12 9.31 8.80 -24.54
CA GLY A 12 8.07 8.78 -23.81
C GLY A 12 8.32 9.13 -22.33
N GLU A 13 8.27 10.41 -22.02
CA GLU A 13 8.24 10.88 -20.63
C GLU A 13 6.97 10.30 -19.99
N ILE A 14 7.17 9.39 -19.07
CA ILE A 14 6.10 8.88 -18.18
C ILE A 14 5.75 10.05 -17.26
N GLU A 15 4.76 10.86 -17.64
CA GLU A 15 4.18 11.87 -16.73
C GLU A 15 3.54 11.14 -15.55
N VAL A 16 4.32 10.87 -14.51
CA VAL A 16 3.83 10.28 -13.28
C VAL A 16 3.04 11.36 -12.55
N ASN A 17 1.73 11.28 -12.62
CA ASN A 17 0.87 12.17 -11.84
C ASN A 17 1.02 11.81 -10.34
N LEU A 18 1.81 12.62 -9.61
CA LEU A 18 2.17 12.39 -8.20
C LEU A 18 0.94 12.20 -7.30
N PHE A 19 -0.14 12.95 -7.58
CA PHE A 19 -1.38 12.85 -6.80
C PHE A 19 -2.09 11.49 -7.03
N GLN A 20 -2.05 10.99 -8.25
CA GLN A 20 -2.60 9.68 -8.58
C GLN A 20 -1.76 8.55 -7.96
N LEU A 21 -0.43 8.64 -8.07
CA LEU A 21 0.49 7.69 -7.43
C LEU A 21 0.24 7.61 -5.92
N LEU A 22 0.12 8.76 -5.24
CA LEU A 22 -0.15 8.82 -3.81
C LEU A 22 -1.49 8.14 -3.45
N ARG A 23 -2.50 8.34 -4.26
CA ARG A 23 -3.82 7.73 -4.08
C ARG A 23 -3.79 6.22 -4.28
N ASP A 24 -3.04 5.74 -5.28
CA ASP A 24 -2.90 4.32 -5.58
C ASP A 24 -2.11 3.61 -4.48
N VAL A 25 -1.03 4.22 -3.97
CA VAL A 25 -0.27 3.72 -2.82
C VAL A 25 -1.15 3.65 -1.57
N LEU A 26 -1.95 4.69 -1.27
CA LEU A 26 -2.90 4.68 -0.15
C LEU A 26 -3.99 3.61 -0.31
N GLY A 27 -4.46 3.40 -1.53
CA GLY A 27 -5.44 2.36 -1.86
C GLY A 27 -4.90 0.94 -1.61
N GLU A 28 -3.69 0.66 -2.10
CA GLU A 28 -3.00 -0.63 -1.87
C GLU A 28 -2.64 -0.83 -0.39
N LEU A 29 -2.20 0.24 0.29
CA LEU A 29 -1.90 0.20 1.73
C LEU A 29 -3.14 -0.22 2.53
N ARG A 30 -4.30 0.38 2.26
CA ARG A 30 -5.57 0.02 2.94
C ARG A 30 -6.00 -1.40 2.62
N ARG A 31 -5.89 -1.81 1.37
CA ARG A 31 -6.29 -3.14 0.92
C ARG A 31 -5.44 -4.25 1.52
N LYS A 32 -4.13 -4.00 1.67
CA LYS A 32 -3.15 -4.97 2.20
C LYS A 32 -2.72 -4.69 3.64
N ALA A 33 -3.40 -3.77 4.33
CA ALA A 33 -3.07 -3.37 5.70
C ALA A 33 -2.81 -4.55 6.66
N PRO A 34 -3.65 -5.60 6.73
CA PRO A 34 -3.42 -6.69 7.69
C PRO A 34 -2.12 -7.45 7.38
N VAL A 35 -1.78 -7.65 6.11
CA VAL A 35 -0.53 -8.33 5.70
C VAL A 35 0.69 -7.47 6.01
N ILE A 36 0.60 -6.18 5.73
CA ILE A 36 1.67 -5.20 5.99
C ILE A 36 1.95 -5.11 7.49
N LEU A 37 0.91 -5.01 8.32
CA LEU A 37 1.03 -4.98 9.78
C LEU A 37 1.66 -6.27 10.31
N ALA A 38 1.29 -7.42 9.76
CA ALA A 38 1.90 -8.71 10.13
C ALA A 38 3.40 -8.74 9.80
N ILE A 39 3.81 -8.30 8.61
CA ILE A 39 5.23 -8.25 8.20
C ILE A 39 6.02 -7.33 9.13
N ILE A 40 5.52 -6.13 9.39
CA ILE A 40 6.16 -5.15 10.28
C ILE A 40 6.28 -5.69 11.70
N GLY A 41 5.22 -6.34 12.22
CA GLY A 41 5.22 -6.94 13.55
C GLY A 41 6.22 -8.09 13.68
N ILE A 42 6.23 -9.01 12.71
CA ILE A 42 7.19 -10.14 12.67
C ILE A 42 8.63 -9.61 12.62
N THR A 43 8.90 -8.61 11.78
CA THR A 43 10.24 -8.01 11.69
C THR A 43 10.67 -7.38 13.01
N GLY A 44 9.77 -6.67 13.70
CA GLY A 44 10.04 -6.12 15.03
C GLY A 44 10.38 -7.20 16.07
N VAL A 45 9.66 -8.34 16.05
CA VAL A 45 9.95 -9.50 16.94
C VAL A 45 11.31 -10.11 16.62
N ILE A 46 11.64 -10.30 15.34
CA ILE A 46 12.94 -10.84 14.92
C ILE A 46 14.08 -9.95 15.44
N PHE A 47 13.97 -8.63 15.27
CA PHE A 47 14.98 -7.68 15.75
C PHE A 47 15.09 -7.69 17.29
N TYR A 48 13.96 -7.81 17.98
CA TYR A 48 13.94 -7.95 19.45
C TYR A 48 14.69 -9.20 19.90
N MET A 49 14.42 -10.35 19.28
CA MET A 49 15.09 -11.63 19.59
C MET A 49 16.57 -11.58 19.23
N ALA A 50 16.91 -11.02 18.06
CA ALA A 50 18.30 -10.89 17.65
C ALA A 50 19.14 -10.03 18.63
N ALA A 51 18.54 -8.96 19.17
CA ALA A 51 19.17 -8.16 20.21
C ALA A 51 19.39 -8.95 21.51
N GLY A 52 18.47 -9.86 21.85
CA GLY A 52 18.60 -10.76 22.99
C GLY A 52 19.75 -11.76 22.83
N PHE A 53 19.91 -12.35 21.64
CA PHE A 53 21.01 -13.30 21.35
C PHE A 53 22.40 -12.63 21.38
N ARG A 54 22.50 -11.35 21.12
CA ARG A 54 23.75 -10.57 21.12
C ARG A 54 24.02 -9.88 22.45
N TYR A 55 23.17 -10.08 23.45
CA TYR A 55 23.28 -9.42 24.72
C TYR A 55 24.31 -10.12 25.62
N SER A 56 25.37 -9.38 25.99
CA SER A 56 26.31 -9.76 27.04
C SER A 56 26.02 -8.89 28.28
N PRO A 57 25.60 -9.48 29.39
CA PRO A 57 25.40 -8.72 30.62
C PRO A 57 26.72 -8.19 31.14
N VAL A 58 26.76 -6.91 31.52
CA VAL A 58 27.92 -6.28 32.16
C VAL A 58 27.48 -5.72 33.49
N TYR A 59 28.21 -6.09 34.54
CA TYR A 59 27.92 -5.69 35.90
C TYR A 59 28.82 -4.54 36.34
N ALA A 60 28.32 -3.64 37.16
CA ALA A 60 29.05 -2.47 37.62
C ALA A 60 29.06 -2.39 39.14
N ALA A 61 30.21 -2.49 39.73
CA ALA A 61 30.45 -2.10 41.11
C ALA A 61 30.95 -0.66 41.17
N SER A 62 30.46 0.13 42.09
CA SER A 62 30.85 1.54 42.23
C SER A 62 31.04 1.95 43.67
N SER A 63 31.98 2.88 43.90
CA SER A 63 32.17 3.53 45.18
C SER A 63 32.40 5.01 45.01
N SER A 64 31.77 5.80 45.86
CA SER A 64 31.95 7.26 45.97
C SER A 64 32.73 7.61 47.25
N PHE A 65 33.79 8.32 47.12
CA PHE A 65 34.69 8.64 48.22
C PHE A 65 35.35 10.04 48.04
N THR A 66 35.87 10.57 49.14
CA THR A 66 36.70 11.78 49.11
C THR A 66 38.16 11.44 49.44
N VAL A 67 39.09 12.17 48.80
CA VAL A 67 40.53 12.02 49.01
C VAL A 67 41.12 13.24 49.69
N ASN A 68 41.83 13.00 50.80
CA ASN A 68 42.50 14.04 51.57
C ASN A 68 43.96 13.66 51.84
N LYS A 69 44.85 14.65 51.89
CA LYS A 69 46.28 14.42 52.30
C LYS A 69 46.40 14.24 53.79
N ALA A 70 47.08 13.20 54.26
CA ALA A 70 47.21 12.86 55.68
C ALA A 70 47.92 13.98 56.51
N SER A 71 48.85 14.72 55.90
CA SER A 71 49.70 15.71 56.57
C SER A 71 49.06 17.10 56.72
N SER A 72 47.80 17.34 56.34
CA SER A 72 47.17 18.69 56.40
C SER A 72 46.50 19.03 57.73
N ALA A 73 46.93 18.42 58.84
CA ALA A 73 46.31 18.65 60.17
C ALA A 73 46.72 19.99 60.85
N ASN A 74 47.68 20.73 60.31
CA ASN A 74 48.13 22.00 60.87
C ASN A 74 48.09 23.15 59.86
N TYR A 75 47.21 24.15 60.17
CA TYR A 75 47.21 25.53 59.69
C TYR A 75 47.37 25.82 58.21
N SER A 76 46.33 25.69 57.45
CA SER A 76 46.12 26.52 56.28
C SER A 76 44.74 27.15 56.28
N THR A 77 44.66 28.43 56.01
CA THR A 77 43.43 29.22 55.84
C THR A 77 42.53 28.62 54.75
N GLY A 78 41.22 28.67 54.91
CA GLY A 78 40.21 27.91 54.16
C GLY A 78 40.31 27.96 52.62
N SER A 79 40.98 28.95 52.01
CA SER A 79 41.17 29.10 50.57
C SER A 79 42.23 28.14 49.99
N GLU A 80 43.34 27.92 50.67
CA GLU A 80 44.40 27.01 50.22
C GLU A 80 44.00 25.55 50.33
N LYS A 81 43.23 25.21 51.36
CA LYS A 81 42.71 23.84 51.59
C LYS A 81 41.81 23.35 50.45
N ASN A 82 40.97 24.24 49.95
CA ASN A 82 40.09 23.94 48.82
C ASN A 82 40.86 23.73 47.52
N THR A 83 41.94 24.49 47.30
CA THR A 83 42.76 24.38 46.09
C THR A 83 43.56 23.08 46.05
N VAL A 84 44.08 22.62 47.17
CA VAL A 84 44.83 21.35 47.28
C VAL A 84 43.88 20.15 47.15
N SER A 85 42.72 20.18 47.82
CA SER A 85 41.73 19.13 47.70
C SER A 85 41.19 18.99 46.27
N ASN A 86 40.93 20.10 45.61
CA ASN A 86 40.44 20.07 44.21
C ASN A 86 41.51 19.53 43.24
N ARG A 87 42.80 19.86 43.46
CA ARG A 87 43.91 19.27 42.68
C ARG A 87 44.02 17.76 42.88
N MET A 88 43.86 17.27 44.10
CA MET A 88 43.86 15.83 44.38
C MET A 88 42.72 15.11 43.66
N GLY A 89 41.51 15.72 43.58
CA GLY A 89 40.41 15.21 42.78
C GLY A 89 40.75 15.03 41.31
N LEU A 90 41.66 15.84 40.75
CA LEU A 90 42.06 15.71 39.34
C LEU A 90 43.14 14.64 39.09
N TRP A 91 44.10 14.48 40.01
CA TRP A 91 45.22 13.56 39.83
C TRP A 91 44.93 12.13 40.26
N PHE A 92 44.16 11.96 41.30
CA PHE A 92 43.89 10.65 41.88
C PHE A 92 43.16 9.69 40.93
N PRO A 93 42.19 10.13 40.10
CA PRO A 93 41.61 9.30 39.07
C PRO A 93 42.62 8.71 38.07
N CYS A 94 43.64 9.46 37.74
CA CYS A 94 44.71 8.99 36.84
C CYS A 94 45.51 7.83 37.48
N ILE A 95 45.71 7.90 38.80
CA ILE A 95 46.38 6.80 39.55
C ILE A 95 45.49 5.55 39.57
N LEU A 96 44.20 5.72 39.89
CA LEU A 96 43.26 4.58 39.96
C LEU A 96 43.06 3.90 38.60
N CYS A 97 43.19 4.63 37.50
CA CYS A 97 43.09 4.03 36.16
C CYS A 97 44.46 3.68 35.54
N SER A 98 45.57 3.84 36.29
CA SER A 98 46.89 3.59 35.77
C SER A 98 47.16 2.08 35.50
N ASN A 99 47.98 1.76 34.52
CA ASN A 99 48.34 0.40 34.21
C ASN A 99 49.12 -0.23 35.34
N ALA A 100 49.96 0.52 36.09
CA ALA A 100 50.70 0.02 37.24
C ALA A 100 49.75 -0.49 38.32
N LEU A 101 48.66 0.22 38.64
CA LEU A 101 47.67 -0.25 39.62
C LEU A 101 46.87 -1.44 39.08
N LYS A 102 46.51 -1.49 37.78
CA LYS A 102 45.88 -2.63 37.15
C LYS A 102 46.74 -3.91 37.28
N THR A 103 48.02 -3.82 37.04
CA THR A 103 48.94 -4.97 37.18
C THR A 103 48.95 -5.47 38.63
N LEU A 104 49.00 -4.60 39.63
CA LEU A 104 48.93 -4.96 41.05
C LEU A 104 47.60 -5.64 41.40
N VAL A 105 46.50 -5.16 40.85
CA VAL A 105 45.16 -5.73 41.03
C VAL A 105 45.07 -7.13 40.42
N MET A 106 45.69 -7.33 39.25
CA MET A 106 45.75 -8.66 38.61
C MET A 106 46.53 -9.63 39.45
N ASP A 107 47.68 -9.23 39.96
CA ASP A 107 48.48 -10.03 40.85
C ASP A 107 47.74 -10.41 42.17
N ASP A 108 47.10 -9.40 42.80
CA ASP A 108 46.25 -9.57 44.00
C ASP A 108 45.08 -10.55 43.81
N LEU A 109 44.53 -10.60 42.60
CA LEU A 109 43.41 -11.47 42.26
C LEU A 109 43.83 -12.79 41.62
N GLY A 110 45.14 -13.02 41.47
CA GLY A 110 45.72 -14.27 40.94
C GLY A 110 45.61 -14.42 39.42
N PHE A 111 45.52 -13.32 38.65
CA PHE A 111 45.57 -13.31 37.21
C PHE A 111 46.99 -13.09 36.72
N ASP A 112 47.29 -13.64 35.52
CA ASP A 112 48.58 -13.41 34.89
C ASP A 112 48.70 -11.92 34.43
N PRO A 113 49.69 -11.16 34.89
CA PRO A 113 49.88 -9.78 34.54
C PRO A 113 50.05 -9.50 33.04
N ASP A 114 50.42 -10.50 32.25
CA ASP A 114 50.58 -10.36 30.78
C ASP A 114 49.29 -10.55 30.02
N THR A 115 48.21 -10.89 30.70
CA THR A 115 46.87 -10.98 30.05
C THR A 115 46.16 -9.63 30.01
N GLU A 116 45.19 -9.48 29.11
CA GLU A 116 44.38 -8.28 29.04
C GLU A 116 43.51 -8.14 30.30
N PHE A 117 43.47 -6.95 30.89
CA PHE A 117 42.72 -6.69 32.12
C PHE A 117 41.21 -6.88 31.89
N PRO A 118 40.57 -7.87 32.53
CA PRO A 118 39.23 -8.33 32.20
C PRO A 118 38.11 -7.44 32.78
N ALA A 119 38.44 -6.20 33.15
CA ALA A 119 37.48 -5.22 33.65
C ALA A 119 37.78 -3.82 33.12
N THR A 120 36.75 -2.97 33.02
CA THR A 120 36.92 -1.57 32.67
C THR A 120 36.77 -0.71 33.93
N ILE A 121 37.81 0.07 34.23
CA ILE A 121 37.82 1.00 35.34
C ILE A 121 37.52 2.40 34.79
N SER A 122 36.52 3.08 35.35
CA SER A 122 36.20 4.48 35.04
C SER A 122 36.00 5.26 36.31
N SER A 123 36.48 6.53 36.29
CA SER A 123 36.33 7.44 37.43
C SER A 123 35.67 8.73 36.97
N THR A 124 34.80 9.27 37.80
CA THR A 124 34.14 10.56 37.57
C THR A 124 34.34 11.44 38.81
N VAL A 125 34.75 12.68 38.59
CA VAL A 125 34.94 13.68 39.63
C VAL A 125 33.85 14.72 39.57
N VAL A 126 33.25 15.05 40.69
CA VAL A 126 32.31 16.16 40.77
C VAL A 126 33.10 17.48 40.71
N LYS A 127 32.80 18.34 39.74
CA LYS A 127 33.51 19.60 39.50
C LYS A 127 33.66 20.43 40.80
N GLU A 128 34.88 20.99 41.01
CA GLU A 128 35.21 21.84 42.16
C GLU A 128 35.12 21.14 43.52
N THR A 129 35.14 19.81 43.54
CA THR A 129 35.17 19.02 44.77
C THR A 129 36.25 17.94 44.71
N ASN A 130 36.50 17.30 45.87
CA ASN A 130 37.35 16.09 45.97
C ASN A 130 36.50 14.80 46.01
N LEU A 131 35.23 14.88 45.60
CA LEU A 131 34.37 13.72 45.52
C LEU A 131 34.60 12.96 44.21
N ILE A 132 35.03 11.73 44.34
CA ILE A 132 35.34 10.82 43.22
C ILE A 132 34.37 9.66 43.29
N THR A 133 33.76 9.32 42.15
CA THR A 133 33.03 8.10 41.96
C THR A 133 33.84 7.16 41.07
N LEU A 134 34.28 6.04 41.60
CA LEU A 134 34.95 4.98 40.87
C LEU A 134 33.93 3.94 40.51
N LYS A 135 33.97 3.51 39.24
CA LYS A 135 33.10 2.46 38.68
C LYS A 135 33.93 1.43 37.99
N VAL A 136 33.77 0.17 38.39
CA VAL A 136 34.37 -1.00 37.77
C VAL A 136 33.28 -1.78 37.06
N THR A 137 33.52 -2.13 35.82
CA THR A 137 32.59 -2.93 35.03
C THR A 137 33.27 -4.20 34.52
N ALA A 138 32.60 -5.36 34.71
CA ALA A 138 33.08 -6.67 34.29
C ALA A 138 31.87 -7.58 33.91
N ASP A 139 32.14 -8.68 33.27
CA ASP A 139 31.13 -9.68 32.89
C ASP A 139 30.60 -10.50 34.07
N ASP A 140 31.42 -10.61 35.12
CA ASP A 140 31.04 -11.27 36.38
C ASP A 140 30.77 -10.26 37.49
N PRO A 141 29.66 -10.34 38.22
CA PRO A 141 29.30 -9.39 39.26
C PRO A 141 30.23 -9.44 40.49
N GLN A 142 30.67 -10.67 40.86
CA GLN A 142 31.59 -10.84 42.00
C GLN A 142 32.95 -10.29 41.64
N PHE A 143 33.44 -10.58 40.44
CA PHE A 143 34.72 -10.06 39.94
C PHE A 143 34.77 -8.56 39.86
N ALA A 144 33.69 -7.91 39.39
CA ALA A 144 33.57 -6.42 39.39
C ALA A 144 33.75 -5.84 40.79
N TYR A 145 33.16 -6.47 41.78
CA TYR A 145 33.28 -6.05 43.18
C TYR A 145 34.70 -6.34 43.75
N ASP A 146 35.26 -7.52 43.49
CA ASP A 146 36.57 -7.89 43.96
C ASP A 146 37.69 -6.99 43.38
N VAL A 147 37.59 -6.61 42.11
CA VAL A 147 38.45 -5.59 41.49
C VAL A 147 38.31 -4.26 42.21
N LEU A 148 37.10 -3.82 42.52
CA LEU A 148 36.85 -2.58 43.25
C LEU A 148 37.53 -2.56 44.63
N GLN A 149 37.42 -3.71 45.36
CA GLN A 149 38.04 -3.90 46.66
C GLN A 149 39.58 -3.93 46.56
N SER A 150 40.11 -4.63 45.55
CA SER A 150 41.53 -4.73 45.33
C SER A 150 42.17 -3.36 44.97
N LEU A 151 41.45 -2.53 44.19
CA LEU A 151 41.85 -1.16 43.94
C LEU A 151 41.97 -0.35 45.23
N PHE A 152 41.03 -0.49 46.16
CA PHE A 152 41.10 0.18 47.47
C PHE A 152 42.17 -0.37 48.41
N ARG A 153 42.57 -1.64 48.26
CA ARG A 153 43.67 -2.24 49.02
C ARG A 153 45.04 -1.78 48.51
N ASN A 154 45.17 -1.65 47.20
CA ASN A 154 46.46 -1.49 46.54
C ASN A 154 46.80 -0.06 46.11
N TYR A 155 45.82 0.93 46.13
CA TYR A 155 46.07 2.27 45.68
C TYR A 155 47.28 2.97 46.40
N ALA A 156 47.50 2.66 47.68
CA ALA A 156 48.55 3.28 48.49
C ALA A 156 49.92 2.99 47.92
N TYR A 157 50.20 1.77 47.42
CA TYR A 157 51.50 1.39 46.83
C TYR A 157 51.90 2.30 45.65
N ILE A 158 50.92 2.80 44.89
CA ILE A 158 51.20 3.71 43.76
C ILE A 158 51.08 5.18 44.14
N SER A 159 50.16 5.54 45.04
CA SER A 159 49.93 6.92 45.40
C SER A 159 50.92 7.50 46.38
N GLU A 160 51.40 6.72 47.35
CA GLU A 160 52.34 7.20 48.38
C GLU A 160 53.68 7.71 47.80
N PRO A 161 54.37 7.00 46.88
CA PRO A 161 55.61 7.48 46.27
C PRO A 161 55.38 8.72 45.37
N ALA A 162 54.19 8.84 44.75
CA ALA A 162 53.89 9.90 43.78
C ALA A 162 53.39 11.19 44.41
N ILE A 163 52.54 11.11 45.45
CA ILE A 163 51.79 12.25 46.00
C ILE A 163 51.92 12.35 47.53
N GLY A 164 52.41 11.32 48.19
CA GLY A 164 52.49 11.16 49.61
C GLY A 164 51.27 10.44 50.22
N GLU A 165 51.27 10.30 51.55
CA GLU A 165 50.19 9.57 52.27
C GLU A 165 48.84 10.23 52.07
N LEU A 166 47.87 9.46 51.54
CA LEU A 166 46.50 9.88 51.26
C LEU A 166 45.53 9.13 52.17
N ARG A 167 44.47 9.80 52.61
CA ARG A 167 43.34 9.18 53.30
C ARG A 167 42.09 9.22 52.41
N ILE A 168 41.59 8.03 52.09
CA ILE A 168 40.30 7.88 51.43
C ILE A 168 39.22 7.80 52.49
N ASN A 169 38.15 8.57 52.29
CA ASN A 169 36.96 8.49 53.13
C ASN A 169 35.81 8.06 52.27
N ILE A 170 35.43 6.76 52.36
CA ILE A 170 34.36 6.17 51.57
C ILE A 170 33.01 6.71 52.09
N ILE A 171 32.24 7.32 51.18
CA ILE A 171 30.92 7.86 51.48
C ILE A 171 29.83 6.87 51.16
N SER A 172 29.98 6.18 50.06
CA SER A 172 29.01 5.17 49.58
C SER A 172 29.74 4.10 48.75
N GLU A 173 29.39 2.87 48.96
CA GLU A 173 29.92 1.71 48.24
C GLU A 173 28.75 0.81 47.85
N SER A 174 28.75 0.39 46.56
CA SER A 174 27.85 -0.66 46.14
C SER A 174 28.42 -2.02 46.56
N GLY A 175 27.59 -2.89 47.09
CA GLY A 175 27.95 -4.31 47.25
C GLY A 175 28.08 -4.98 45.86
N VAL A 176 28.10 -6.32 45.87
CA VAL A 176 28.06 -7.12 44.64
C VAL A 176 26.83 -6.74 43.81
N PRO A 177 27.01 -6.35 42.53
CA PRO A 177 25.90 -5.91 41.69
C PRO A 177 24.88 -7.03 41.42
N ALA A 178 23.65 -6.89 41.88
CA ALA A 178 22.60 -7.91 41.68
C ALA A 178 21.96 -7.87 40.30
N ARG A 179 22.19 -6.81 39.50
CA ARG A 179 21.60 -6.61 38.17
C ARG A 179 22.63 -6.06 37.20
N PRO A 180 22.56 -6.46 35.91
CA PRO A 180 23.41 -5.87 34.88
C PRO A 180 23.22 -4.36 34.77
N SER A 181 24.29 -3.64 34.54
CA SER A 181 24.27 -2.18 34.34
C SER A 181 23.87 -1.77 32.92
N ASN A 182 23.98 -2.69 31.96
CA ASN A 182 23.55 -2.53 30.59
C ASN A 182 22.17 -3.15 30.36
N SER A 183 21.48 -2.73 29.30
CA SER A 183 20.20 -3.34 28.90
C SER A 183 20.39 -4.06 27.56
N ALA A 184 19.66 -5.13 27.35
CA ALA A 184 19.67 -5.88 26.08
C ALA A 184 19.32 -5.05 24.84
N GLY A 185 18.86 -3.81 25.03
CA GLY A 185 18.51 -2.92 23.91
C GLY A 185 17.37 -3.44 23.01
N GLY A 186 16.72 -4.54 23.40
CA GLY A 186 15.71 -5.22 22.60
C GLY A 186 14.57 -4.29 22.13
N LYS A 187 14.10 -3.39 23.03
CA LYS A 187 13.07 -2.40 22.65
C LYS A 187 13.56 -1.44 21.57
N LYS A 188 14.79 -0.95 21.65
CA LYS A 188 15.40 -0.08 20.63
C LYS A 188 15.60 -0.83 19.32
N ALA A 189 16.08 -2.06 19.36
CA ALA A 189 16.23 -2.90 18.19
C ALA A 189 14.88 -3.19 17.52
N ALA A 190 13.85 -3.54 18.31
CA ALA A 190 12.49 -3.75 17.79
C ALA A 190 11.94 -2.51 17.08
N THR A 191 12.06 -1.31 17.69
CA THR A 191 11.61 -0.06 17.07
C THR A 191 12.37 0.25 15.78
N THR A 192 13.67 0.00 15.73
CA THR A 192 14.48 0.14 14.52
C THR A 192 14.03 -0.83 13.42
N GLY A 193 13.76 -2.10 13.77
CA GLY A 193 13.24 -3.11 12.84
C GLY A 193 11.87 -2.71 12.26
N VAL A 194 10.96 -2.23 13.10
CA VAL A 194 9.63 -1.73 12.68
C VAL A 194 9.75 -0.55 11.71
N LEU A 195 10.60 0.43 12.00
CA LEU A 195 10.82 1.58 11.13
C LEU A 195 11.41 1.18 9.77
N LEU A 196 12.45 0.34 9.77
CA LEU A 196 13.05 -0.16 8.52
C LEU A 196 12.05 -0.95 7.68
N ALA A 197 11.28 -1.86 8.29
CA ALA A 197 10.24 -2.61 7.58
C ALA A 197 9.17 -1.68 7.00
N GLY A 198 8.76 -0.64 7.72
CA GLY A 198 7.81 0.38 7.25
C GLY A 198 8.32 1.14 6.03
N ILE A 199 9.56 1.61 6.09
CA ILE A 199 10.21 2.33 4.98
C ILE A 199 10.33 1.43 3.74
N LEU A 200 10.85 0.20 3.90
CA LEU A 200 11.00 -0.74 2.79
C LEU A 200 9.66 -1.10 2.16
N THR A 201 8.63 -1.29 2.97
CA THR A 201 7.27 -1.56 2.47
C THR A 201 6.72 -0.37 1.68
N LEU A 202 6.94 0.85 2.15
CA LEU A 202 6.52 2.07 1.45
C LEU A 202 7.24 2.22 0.11
N ILE A 203 8.56 2.01 0.08
CA ILE A 203 9.36 2.03 -1.17
C ILE A 203 8.83 0.96 -2.13
N TYR A 204 8.64 -0.28 -1.67
CA TYR A 204 8.10 -1.37 -2.49
C TYR A 204 6.74 -1.02 -3.11
N LEU A 205 5.81 -0.49 -2.31
CA LEU A 205 4.47 -0.10 -2.80
C LEU A 205 4.56 1.05 -3.81
N THR A 206 5.42 2.03 -3.55
CA THR A 206 5.60 3.19 -4.45
C THR A 206 6.17 2.74 -5.80
N VAL A 207 7.22 1.91 -5.80
CA VAL A 207 7.81 1.35 -7.02
C VAL A 207 6.79 0.49 -7.78
N LYS A 208 6.08 -0.38 -7.08
CA LYS A 208 5.03 -1.21 -7.68
C LYS A 208 3.93 -0.37 -8.33
N CYS A 209 3.43 0.67 -7.66
CA CYS A 209 2.40 1.55 -8.21
C CYS A 209 2.93 2.40 -9.38
N ALA A 210 4.19 2.85 -9.32
CA ALA A 210 4.82 3.63 -10.39
C ALA A 210 5.04 2.81 -11.68
N LEU A 211 5.35 1.53 -11.53
CA LEU A 211 5.54 0.61 -12.67
C LEU A 211 4.23 0.07 -13.26
N ARG A 212 3.10 0.31 -12.59
CA ARG A 212 1.79 -0.16 -13.02
C ARG A 212 1.28 0.66 -14.20
N LYS A 213 1.13 0.04 -15.35
CA LYS A 213 0.56 0.67 -16.54
C LYS A 213 -0.96 0.59 -16.48
N THR A 214 -1.64 1.72 -16.33
CA THR A 214 -3.10 1.82 -16.32
C THR A 214 -3.58 2.86 -17.32
N VAL A 215 -4.82 2.71 -17.79
CA VAL A 215 -5.44 3.67 -18.72
C VAL A 215 -6.04 4.84 -17.94
N ASN A 216 -5.52 6.04 -18.15
CA ASN A 216 -5.91 7.26 -17.44
C ASN A 216 -6.51 8.34 -18.33
N ASN A 217 -6.25 8.29 -19.62
CA ASN A 217 -6.71 9.29 -20.60
C ASN A 217 -6.90 8.65 -22.00
N SER A 218 -7.39 9.43 -22.95
CA SER A 218 -7.62 8.97 -24.32
C SER A 218 -6.32 8.62 -25.07
N LYS A 219 -5.19 9.26 -24.72
CA LYS A 219 -3.88 8.94 -25.35
C LYS A 219 -3.40 7.57 -24.92
N ASP A 220 -3.64 7.18 -23.67
CA ASP A 220 -3.29 5.84 -23.16
C ASP A 220 -4.07 4.74 -23.89
N LEU A 221 -5.36 4.99 -24.23
CA LEU A 221 -6.15 4.04 -25.02
C LEU A 221 -5.53 3.77 -26.37
N ALA A 222 -5.22 4.83 -27.13
CA ALA A 222 -4.60 4.69 -28.44
C ALA A 222 -3.20 4.06 -28.35
N HIS A 223 -2.41 4.47 -27.33
CA HIS A 223 -1.03 3.98 -27.19
C HIS A 223 -0.93 2.53 -26.73
N TYR A 224 -1.75 2.14 -25.73
CA TYR A 224 -1.62 0.82 -25.12
C TYR A 224 -2.56 -0.24 -25.71
N LEU A 225 -3.78 0.17 -26.08
CA LEU A 225 -4.80 -0.76 -26.57
C LEU A 225 -5.02 -0.69 -28.08
N GLY A 226 -4.60 0.40 -28.72
CA GLY A 226 -4.91 0.65 -30.13
C GLY A 226 -6.39 0.93 -30.40
N GLU A 227 -7.16 1.23 -29.35
CA GLU A 227 -8.61 1.40 -29.39
C GLU A 227 -9.01 2.87 -29.55
N GLU A 228 -10.15 3.10 -30.25
CA GLU A 228 -10.69 4.43 -30.42
C GLU A 228 -11.36 4.93 -29.13
N TYR A 229 -11.18 6.21 -28.82
CA TYR A 229 -11.81 6.87 -27.68
C TYR A 229 -13.20 7.41 -28.05
N LEU A 230 -14.27 6.77 -27.56
CA LEU A 230 -15.65 7.22 -27.79
C LEU A 230 -16.05 8.38 -26.89
N GLY A 231 -15.53 8.43 -25.67
CA GLY A 231 -15.87 9.47 -24.70
C GLY A 231 -15.62 9.06 -23.26
N SER A 232 -15.94 9.94 -22.33
CA SER A 232 -15.82 9.64 -20.91
C SER A 232 -17.12 9.89 -20.14
N MET A 233 -17.49 8.99 -19.26
CA MET A 233 -18.57 9.17 -18.29
C MET A 233 -18.03 9.93 -17.08
N PRO A 234 -18.60 11.09 -16.71
CA PRO A 234 -18.19 11.83 -15.53
C PRO A 234 -18.60 11.10 -14.25
N LYS A 235 -17.91 11.40 -13.15
CA LYS A 235 -18.29 10.92 -11.82
C LYS A 235 -19.63 11.53 -11.42
N VAL A 236 -20.62 10.68 -11.18
CA VAL A 236 -21.92 11.06 -10.65
C VAL A 236 -22.04 10.61 -9.21
N ARG A 237 -22.34 11.53 -8.30
CA ARG A 237 -22.66 11.26 -6.90
C ARG A 237 -24.16 11.19 -6.74
N THR A 238 -24.72 10.00 -6.72
CA THR A 238 -26.12 9.76 -6.39
C THR A 238 -26.23 9.02 -5.04
N GLY A 239 -27.40 9.07 -4.42
CA GLY A 239 -27.67 8.23 -3.25
C GLY A 239 -27.48 6.74 -3.58
N LYS A 240 -27.20 5.92 -2.56
CA LYS A 240 -26.75 4.53 -2.70
C LYS A 240 -27.67 3.64 -3.54
N ASN A 241 -28.94 4.01 -3.73
CA ASN A 241 -29.95 3.26 -4.46
C ASN A 241 -30.61 4.02 -5.62
N ASN A 242 -30.11 5.20 -5.99
CA ASN A 242 -30.72 5.98 -7.07
C ASN A 242 -30.08 5.60 -8.41
N PRO A 243 -30.90 5.39 -9.47
CA PRO A 243 -30.39 5.15 -10.81
C PRO A 243 -29.56 6.34 -11.30
N VAL A 244 -28.51 6.05 -12.06
CA VAL A 244 -27.65 7.07 -12.66
C VAL A 244 -27.95 7.11 -14.15
N THR A 245 -29.10 7.69 -14.53
CA THR A 245 -29.50 7.85 -15.93
C THR A 245 -29.61 9.32 -16.30
N ILE A 246 -29.44 9.61 -17.60
CA ILE A 246 -29.53 10.99 -18.12
C ILE A 246 -30.94 11.59 -17.96
N ASP A 247 -31.95 10.77 -17.71
CA ASP A 247 -33.33 11.15 -17.48
C ASP A 247 -33.67 11.32 -15.99
N THR A 248 -32.74 11.01 -15.08
CA THR A 248 -32.95 11.12 -13.63
C THR A 248 -32.78 12.60 -13.20
N GLU A 249 -33.75 13.13 -12.45
CA GLU A 249 -33.64 14.45 -11.84
C GLU A 249 -32.41 14.57 -10.93
N GLY A 250 -31.67 15.67 -11.02
CA GLY A 250 -30.47 15.92 -10.21
C GLY A 250 -29.19 15.28 -10.74
N VAL A 251 -29.25 14.56 -11.85
CA VAL A 251 -28.03 14.07 -12.53
C VAL A 251 -27.31 15.23 -13.23
N PRO A 252 -25.98 15.36 -13.11
CA PRO A 252 -25.23 16.46 -13.73
C PRO A 252 -25.44 16.52 -15.25
N ALA A 253 -25.69 17.72 -15.78
CA ALA A 253 -25.79 17.97 -17.23
C ALA A 253 -24.57 17.48 -18.02
N ALA A 254 -23.40 17.40 -17.36
CA ALA A 254 -22.19 16.84 -17.92
C ALA A 254 -22.32 15.36 -18.34
N LEU A 255 -23.16 14.55 -17.66
CA LEU A 255 -23.41 13.16 -18.07
C LEU A 255 -24.24 13.12 -19.36
N ALA A 256 -25.30 13.93 -19.45
CA ALA A 256 -26.15 14.02 -20.64
C ALA A 256 -25.34 14.49 -21.85
N GLU A 257 -24.48 15.50 -21.66
CA GLU A 257 -23.60 16.01 -22.73
C GLU A 257 -22.61 14.94 -23.19
N SER A 258 -21.98 14.26 -22.24
CA SER A 258 -21.04 13.16 -22.50
C SER A 258 -21.71 12.02 -23.30
N MET A 259 -22.93 11.62 -22.89
CA MET A 259 -23.69 10.58 -23.60
C MET A 259 -24.12 11.04 -25.01
N ARG A 260 -24.43 12.32 -25.22
CA ARG A 260 -24.69 12.84 -26.57
C ARG A 260 -23.48 12.75 -27.50
N GLN A 261 -22.30 13.07 -26.98
CA GLN A 261 -21.05 12.96 -27.75
C GLN A 261 -20.73 11.51 -28.08
N ILE A 262 -20.85 10.60 -27.10
CA ILE A 262 -20.64 9.16 -27.32
C ILE A 262 -21.65 8.62 -28.34
N ARG A 263 -22.93 8.94 -28.19
CA ARG A 263 -23.97 8.56 -29.14
C ARG A 263 -23.62 9.00 -30.57
N HIS A 264 -23.23 10.25 -30.77
CA HIS A 264 -22.91 10.77 -32.11
C HIS A 264 -21.79 9.99 -32.78
N ARG A 265 -20.75 9.61 -32.03
CA ARG A 265 -19.67 8.79 -32.57
C ARG A 265 -20.13 7.38 -32.90
N ILE A 266 -20.96 6.78 -32.05
CA ILE A 266 -21.53 5.45 -32.28
C ILE A 266 -22.45 5.47 -33.49
N GLU A 267 -23.33 6.46 -33.64
CA GLU A 267 -24.22 6.60 -34.80
C GLU A 267 -23.43 6.74 -36.10
N LYS A 268 -22.35 7.54 -36.10
CA LYS A 268 -21.47 7.69 -37.25
C LYS A 268 -20.83 6.36 -37.65
N GLU A 269 -20.20 5.70 -36.69
CA GLU A 269 -19.51 4.41 -36.88
C GLU A 269 -20.50 3.31 -37.32
N ALA A 270 -21.70 3.29 -36.74
CA ALA A 270 -22.75 2.37 -37.07
C ALA A 270 -23.26 2.54 -38.51
N GLN A 271 -23.42 3.78 -38.97
CA GLN A 271 -23.82 4.08 -40.35
C GLN A 271 -22.75 3.69 -41.38
N GLU A 272 -21.49 4.01 -41.10
CA GLU A 272 -20.36 3.69 -41.98
C GLU A 272 -20.14 2.18 -42.15
N ASN A 273 -20.45 1.39 -41.13
CA ASN A 273 -20.16 -0.05 -41.06
C ASN A 273 -21.38 -0.94 -40.95
N ASN A 274 -22.58 -0.41 -41.09
CA ASN A 274 -23.87 -1.14 -40.97
C ASN A 274 -24.02 -1.92 -39.67
N VAL A 275 -23.59 -1.32 -38.54
CA VAL A 275 -23.67 -1.91 -37.19
C VAL A 275 -25.05 -1.63 -36.60
N LYS A 276 -25.77 -2.66 -36.18
CA LYS A 276 -27.05 -2.57 -35.47
C LYS A 276 -27.00 -3.16 -34.09
N THR A 277 -26.30 -4.30 -33.91
CA THR A 277 -26.21 -4.99 -32.62
C THR A 277 -24.86 -4.69 -31.98
N VAL A 278 -24.88 -4.07 -30.81
CA VAL A 278 -23.67 -3.61 -30.11
C VAL A 278 -23.61 -4.25 -28.73
N LEU A 279 -22.52 -4.96 -28.46
CA LEU A 279 -22.20 -5.53 -27.16
C LEU A 279 -21.53 -4.47 -26.28
N VAL A 280 -22.02 -4.27 -25.07
CA VAL A 280 -21.39 -3.40 -24.08
C VAL A 280 -20.81 -4.25 -22.98
N THR A 281 -19.48 -4.23 -22.83
CA THR A 281 -18.78 -5.07 -21.85
C THR A 281 -17.61 -4.34 -21.20
N SER A 282 -16.89 -5.00 -20.31
CA SER A 282 -15.70 -4.51 -19.62
C SER A 282 -14.78 -5.66 -19.24
N ALA A 283 -13.49 -5.43 -18.94
CA ALA A 283 -12.55 -6.47 -18.52
C ALA A 283 -12.99 -7.14 -17.23
N VAL A 284 -13.35 -6.34 -16.23
CA VAL A 284 -13.64 -6.81 -14.88
C VAL A 284 -14.98 -6.27 -14.35
N LYS A 285 -15.34 -6.73 -13.15
CA LYS A 285 -16.57 -6.28 -12.47
C LYS A 285 -16.54 -4.80 -12.10
N SER A 286 -17.72 -4.15 -12.09
CA SER A 286 -17.94 -2.81 -11.52
C SER A 286 -17.23 -1.67 -12.24
N GLU A 287 -16.86 -1.83 -13.50
CA GLU A 287 -16.31 -0.75 -14.35
C GLU A 287 -17.39 0.19 -14.89
N GLY A 288 -18.67 -0.12 -14.69
CA GLY A 288 -19.80 0.74 -15.08
C GLY A 288 -20.44 0.38 -16.42
N LYS A 289 -20.20 -0.84 -16.95
CA LYS A 289 -20.76 -1.30 -18.23
C LYS A 289 -22.29 -1.17 -18.30
N THR A 290 -23.05 -1.68 -17.30
CA THR A 290 -24.51 -1.58 -17.25
C THR A 290 -24.99 -0.13 -17.22
N THR A 291 -24.30 0.74 -16.46
CA THR A 291 -24.61 2.17 -16.42
C THR A 291 -24.35 2.82 -17.80
N ALA A 292 -23.27 2.43 -18.48
CA ALA A 292 -22.97 2.90 -19.83
C ALA A 292 -24.02 2.41 -20.83
N ALA A 293 -24.38 1.12 -20.82
CA ALA A 293 -25.38 0.53 -21.70
C ALA A 293 -26.76 1.17 -21.52
N ALA A 294 -27.22 1.36 -20.28
CA ALA A 294 -28.49 2.00 -19.97
C ALA A 294 -28.54 3.48 -20.47
N ASN A 295 -27.48 4.27 -20.16
CA ASN A 295 -27.44 5.66 -20.59
C ASN A 295 -27.30 5.82 -22.11
N LEU A 296 -26.57 4.91 -22.76
CA LEU A 296 -26.46 4.90 -24.22
C LEU A 296 -27.80 4.53 -24.88
N ALA A 297 -28.50 3.53 -24.33
CA ALA A 297 -29.83 3.15 -24.81
C ALA A 297 -30.82 4.32 -24.74
N ILE A 298 -30.86 5.04 -23.61
CA ILE A 298 -31.68 6.24 -23.45
C ILE A 298 -31.24 7.32 -24.43
N ALA A 299 -29.95 7.58 -24.59
CA ALA A 299 -29.43 8.60 -25.50
C ALA A 299 -29.79 8.34 -26.98
N LEU A 300 -29.70 7.07 -27.41
CA LEU A 300 -30.12 6.66 -28.75
C LEU A 300 -31.66 6.78 -28.94
N ALA A 301 -32.43 6.32 -27.96
CA ALA A 301 -33.91 6.43 -28.01
C ALA A 301 -34.40 7.90 -28.02
N ASN A 302 -33.75 8.79 -27.28
CA ASN A 302 -34.03 10.22 -27.27
C ASN A 302 -33.75 10.88 -28.63
N HIS A 303 -32.97 10.24 -29.50
CA HIS A 303 -32.74 10.66 -30.89
C HIS A 303 -33.70 10.01 -31.90
N ARG A 304 -34.85 9.50 -31.43
CA ARG A 304 -35.91 8.85 -32.20
C ARG A 304 -35.54 7.49 -32.82
N ASN A 305 -34.44 6.86 -32.44
CA ASN A 305 -34.15 5.52 -32.88
C ASN A 305 -34.99 4.51 -32.07
N LYS A 306 -35.44 3.45 -32.68
CA LYS A 306 -36.01 2.27 -32.02
C LYS A 306 -34.93 1.45 -31.42
N VAL A 307 -34.83 1.43 -30.08
CA VAL A 307 -33.73 0.79 -29.35
C VAL A 307 -34.23 -0.37 -28.49
N LEU A 308 -33.53 -1.48 -28.57
CA LEU A 308 -33.69 -2.61 -27.66
C LEU A 308 -32.47 -2.71 -26.76
N LEU A 309 -32.68 -2.77 -25.45
CA LEU A 309 -31.63 -3.07 -24.47
C LEU A 309 -31.87 -4.46 -23.87
N VAL A 310 -30.93 -5.38 -24.08
CA VAL A 310 -31.00 -6.76 -23.61
C VAL A 310 -30.04 -6.97 -22.44
N GLU A 311 -30.52 -7.52 -21.34
CA GLU A 311 -29.68 -7.98 -20.23
C GLU A 311 -29.00 -9.30 -20.59
N GLY A 312 -27.72 -9.26 -20.96
CA GLY A 312 -26.91 -10.43 -21.25
C GLY A 312 -26.21 -11.02 -20.02
N ASN A 313 -26.20 -10.30 -18.90
CA ASN A 313 -25.53 -10.73 -17.67
C ASN A 313 -26.51 -11.47 -16.74
N LEU A 314 -26.78 -12.72 -17.00
CA LEU A 314 -27.70 -13.55 -16.19
C LEU A 314 -27.11 -13.94 -14.81
N TRP A 315 -25.82 -13.84 -14.60
CA TRP A 315 -25.19 -14.08 -13.29
C TRP A 315 -25.54 -13.02 -12.24
N ASN A 316 -25.73 -11.79 -12.67
CA ASN A 316 -26.08 -10.67 -11.79
C ASN A 316 -26.85 -9.60 -12.59
N PRO A 317 -28.13 -9.87 -12.93
CA PRO A 317 -28.96 -8.94 -13.69
C PRO A 317 -29.07 -7.60 -12.98
N SER A 318 -28.90 -6.49 -13.71
CA SER A 318 -28.86 -5.17 -13.11
C SER A 318 -29.41 -4.03 -14.02
N VAL A 319 -29.85 -4.34 -15.22
CA VAL A 319 -30.36 -3.35 -16.18
C VAL A 319 -31.61 -2.66 -15.64
N LEU A 320 -32.59 -3.38 -15.10
CA LEU A 320 -33.80 -2.78 -14.50
C LEU A 320 -33.45 -1.82 -13.37
N SER A 321 -32.50 -2.24 -12.49
CA SER A 321 -32.02 -1.38 -11.40
C SER A 321 -31.31 -0.13 -11.93
N ALA A 322 -30.48 -0.28 -12.96
CA ALA A 322 -29.75 0.83 -13.58
C ALA A 322 -30.71 1.86 -14.22
N LEU A 323 -31.83 1.42 -14.74
CA LEU A 323 -32.88 2.25 -15.34
C LEU A 323 -33.92 2.77 -14.32
N GLY A 324 -33.84 2.34 -13.05
CA GLY A 324 -34.86 2.68 -12.04
C GLY A 324 -36.23 2.03 -12.30
N MET A 325 -36.27 0.95 -13.05
CA MET A 325 -37.49 0.20 -13.35
C MET A 325 -37.84 -0.81 -12.24
N PRO A 326 -39.13 -1.15 -12.08
CA PRO A 326 -39.55 -2.18 -11.14
C PRO A 326 -38.84 -3.50 -11.39
N GLN A 327 -38.39 -4.14 -10.31
CA GLN A 327 -37.69 -5.42 -10.39
C GLN A 327 -38.70 -6.60 -10.52
N GLY A 328 -38.27 -7.64 -11.23
CA GLY A 328 -39.09 -8.85 -11.42
C GLY A 328 -39.71 -8.92 -12.82
N GLY A 329 -40.58 -9.90 -13.02
CA GLY A 329 -41.17 -10.20 -14.32
C GLY A 329 -40.39 -11.29 -15.08
N LYS A 330 -40.86 -11.62 -16.28
CA LYS A 330 -40.20 -12.52 -17.22
C LYS A 330 -39.10 -11.76 -17.96
N GLY A 331 -38.11 -12.45 -18.44
CA GLY A 331 -37.00 -11.85 -19.14
C GLY A 331 -36.39 -12.77 -20.20
N ILE A 332 -35.15 -12.50 -20.58
CA ILE A 332 -34.45 -13.22 -21.63
C ILE A 332 -34.31 -14.72 -21.31
N ALA A 333 -34.14 -15.07 -20.02
CA ALA A 333 -33.98 -16.46 -19.60
C ALA A 333 -35.24 -17.28 -19.85
N GLU A 334 -36.43 -16.77 -19.49
CA GLU A 334 -37.69 -17.41 -19.73
C GLU A 334 -38.04 -17.41 -21.23
N LEU A 335 -37.65 -16.36 -21.96
CA LEU A 335 -37.86 -16.30 -23.39
C LEU A 335 -37.08 -17.39 -24.13
N LEU A 336 -35.78 -17.52 -23.84
CA LEU A 336 -34.90 -18.49 -24.48
C LEU A 336 -35.22 -19.95 -24.07
N SER A 337 -35.72 -20.16 -22.85
CA SER A 337 -36.18 -21.47 -22.40
C SER A 337 -37.60 -21.86 -22.95
N GLY A 338 -38.24 -20.96 -23.71
CA GLY A 338 -39.59 -21.20 -24.24
C GLY A 338 -40.71 -21.08 -23.21
N SER A 339 -40.42 -20.56 -22.01
CA SER A 339 -41.41 -20.41 -20.92
C SER A 339 -42.29 -19.18 -21.04
N CYS A 340 -42.00 -18.28 -21.98
CA CYS A 340 -42.78 -17.09 -22.28
C CYS A 340 -42.64 -16.66 -23.74
N LYS A 341 -43.54 -15.75 -24.18
CA LYS A 341 -43.43 -15.09 -25.49
C LYS A 341 -42.59 -13.83 -25.38
N ALA A 342 -42.10 -13.34 -26.52
CA ALA A 342 -41.33 -12.11 -26.59
C ALA A 342 -42.09 -10.89 -26.04
N GLU A 343 -43.38 -10.80 -26.27
CA GLU A 343 -44.28 -9.74 -25.77
C GLU A 343 -44.34 -9.69 -24.24
N ASP A 344 -44.22 -10.86 -23.56
CA ASP A 344 -44.24 -10.96 -22.10
C ASP A 344 -42.88 -10.59 -21.45
N ALA A 345 -41.80 -10.79 -22.18
CA ALA A 345 -40.42 -10.51 -21.71
C ALA A 345 -39.96 -9.08 -22.01
N ALA A 346 -40.54 -8.45 -23.03
CA ALA A 346 -40.18 -7.10 -23.46
C ALA A 346 -40.96 -6.03 -22.66
N VAL A 347 -40.23 -5.19 -21.94
CA VAL A 347 -40.79 -4.13 -21.09
C VAL A 347 -40.46 -2.78 -21.70
N PRO A 348 -41.50 -1.95 -22.07
CA PRO A 348 -41.22 -0.59 -22.55
C PRO A 348 -40.67 0.28 -21.42
N TYR A 349 -39.72 1.13 -21.75
CA TYR A 349 -39.18 2.11 -20.80
C TYR A 349 -40.19 3.26 -20.61
N SER A 350 -40.62 3.49 -19.37
CA SER A 350 -41.72 4.45 -19.07
C SER A 350 -41.46 5.88 -19.54
N ASN A 351 -40.21 6.32 -19.53
CA ASN A 351 -39.83 7.70 -19.87
C ASN A 351 -39.62 7.90 -21.38
N ASN A 352 -39.51 6.81 -22.16
CA ASN A 352 -39.30 6.91 -23.60
C ASN A 352 -39.81 5.66 -24.34
N SER A 353 -40.88 5.81 -25.12
CA SER A 353 -41.52 4.72 -25.87
C SER A 353 -40.66 4.12 -26.99
N ASN A 354 -39.58 4.79 -27.38
CA ASN A 354 -38.61 4.25 -28.36
C ASN A 354 -37.62 3.25 -27.74
N LEU A 355 -37.58 3.14 -26.40
CA LEU A 355 -36.71 2.18 -25.71
C LEU A 355 -37.54 1.00 -25.14
N THR A 356 -37.17 -0.19 -25.57
CA THR A 356 -37.67 -1.44 -25.04
C THR A 356 -36.53 -2.16 -24.29
N VAL A 357 -36.86 -2.81 -23.19
CA VAL A 357 -35.87 -3.53 -22.37
C VAL A 357 -36.30 -5.00 -22.26
N ILE A 358 -35.38 -5.92 -22.48
CA ILE A 358 -35.55 -7.32 -22.11
C ILE A 358 -34.64 -7.61 -20.91
N PRO A 359 -35.18 -7.69 -19.69
CA PRO A 359 -34.40 -7.97 -18.49
C PRO A 359 -33.88 -9.42 -18.44
N GLY A 360 -33.01 -9.72 -17.49
CA GLY A 360 -32.41 -11.06 -17.34
C GLY A 360 -33.42 -12.15 -17.04
N GLY A 361 -34.51 -11.85 -16.30
CA GLY A 361 -35.44 -12.86 -15.79
C GLY A 361 -34.85 -13.67 -14.64
N LYS A 362 -35.37 -14.85 -14.40
CA LYS A 362 -34.86 -15.81 -13.40
C LYS A 362 -34.34 -17.05 -14.08
N PHE A 363 -33.12 -17.45 -13.78
CA PHE A 363 -32.49 -18.63 -14.33
C PHE A 363 -31.56 -19.29 -13.30
N ASP A 364 -31.82 -20.58 -13.02
CA ASP A 364 -31.04 -21.36 -12.05
C ASP A 364 -30.02 -22.30 -12.73
N GLY A 365 -29.90 -22.23 -14.07
CA GLY A 365 -29.00 -23.05 -14.87
C GLY A 365 -27.68 -22.36 -15.24
N VAL A 366 -27.00 -22.90 -16.24
CA VAL A 366 -25.79 -22.37 -16.82
C VAL A 366 -26.12 -21.41 -17.97
N PRO A 367 -25.90 -20.10 -17.88
CA PRO A 367 -26.30 -19.15 -18.92
C PRO A 367 -25.74 -19.46 -20.31
N ALA A 368 -24.52 -20.04 -20.39
CA ALA A 368 -23.88 -20.41 -21.64
C ALA A 368 -24.76 -21.39 -22.48
N GLU A 369 -25.55 -22.25 -21.85
CA GLU A 369 -26.47 -23.16 -22.54
C GLU A 369 -27.58 -22.39 -23.26
N LEU A 370 -28.12 -21.34 -22.62
CA LEU A 370 -29.12 -20.48 -23.23
C LEU A 370 -28.54 -19.70 -24.41
N TRP A 371 -27.36 -19.14 -24.26
CA TRP A 371 -26.69 -18.36 -25.32
C TRP A 371 -26.25 -19.24 -26.50
N SER A 372 -26.04 -20.54 -26.30
CA SER A 372 -25.70 -21.48 -27.36
C SER A 372 -26.90 -22.11 -28.05
N SER A 373 -28.13 -21.75 -27.64
CA SER A 373 -29.38 -22.33 -28.18
C SER A 373 -29.77 -21.72 -29.53
N SER A 374 -30.49 -22.49 -30.35
CA SER A 374 -31.12 -21.99 -31.58
C SER A 374 -32.17 -20.89 -31.33
N ALA A 375 -32.76 -20.87 -30.14
CA ALA A 375 -33.68 -19.82 -29.72
C ALA A 375 -32.98 -18.45 -29.61
N ALA A 376 -31.72 -18.41 -29.10
CA ALA A 376 -30.93 -17.18 -29.07
C ALA A 376 -30.62 -16.70 -30.49
N GLU A 377 -30.21 -17.57 -31.41
CA GLU A 377 -29.96 -17.22 -32.81
C GLU A 377 -31.18 -16.61 -33.49
N GLN A 378 -32.35 -17.26 -33.34
CA GLN A 378 -33.59 -16.77 -33.89
C GLN A 378 -34.03 -15.45 -33.31
N LEU A 379 -33.88 -15.27 -31.99
CA LEU A 379 -34.20 -14.00 -31.32
C LEU A 379 -33.35 -12.85 -31.86
N PHE A 380 -32.02 -12.99 -31.82
CA PHE A 380 -31.14 -11.90 -32.26
C PHE A 380 -31.27 -11.57 -33.74
N SER A 381 -31.54 -12.58 -34.60
CA SER A 381 -31.88 -12.35 -36.01
C SER A 381 -33.17 -11.52 -36.18
N SER A 382 -34.21 -11.88 -35.43
CA SER A 382 -35.53 -11.21 -35.50
C SER A 382 -35.46 -9.75 -34.95
N VAL A 383 -34.84 -9.54 -33.80
CA VAL A 383 -34.75 -8.16 -33.20
C VAL A 383 -33.88 -7.24 -34.02
N ARG A 384 -32.85 -7.77 -34.72
CA ARG A 384 -32.00 -6.98 -35.62
C ARG A 384 -32.83 -6.35 -36.77
N GLU A 385 -33.90 -6.98 -37.23
CA GLU A 385 -34.77 -6.43 -38.27
C GLU A 385 -35.77 -5.40 -37.73
N GLN A 386 -36.19 -5.55 -36.47
CA GLN A 386 -37.26 -4.76 -35.85
C GLN A 386 -36.78 -3.45 -35.22
N TYR A 387 -35.51 -3.39 -34.82
CA TYR A 387 -34.92 -2.26 -34.11
C TYR A 387 -33.80 -1.59 -34.93
N ASP A 388 -33.61 -0.30 -34.74
CA ASP A 388 -32.50 0.45 -35.33
C ASP A 388 -31.19 0.10 -34.62
N TYR A 389 -31.25 -0.05 -33.28
CA TYR A 389 -30.14 -0.49 -32.44
C TYR A 389 -30.56 -1.54 -31.42
N VAL A 390 -29.75 -2.57 -31.29
CA VAL A 390 -29.84 -3.58 -30.23
C VAL A 390 -28.58 -3.48 -29.36
N LEU A 391 -28.74 -3.10 -28.12
CA LEU A 391 -27.65 -3.05 -27.15
C LEU A 391 -27.72 -4.26 -26.22
N ILE A 392 -26.60 -4.96 -26.04
CA ILE A 392 -26.50 -6.10 -25.14
C ILE A 392 -25.59 -5.74 -23.97
N ASP A 393 -26.13 -5.63 -22.75
CA ASP A 393 -25.33 -5.46 -21.54
C ASP A 393 -24.74 -6.81 -21.14
N ALA A 394 -23.49 -7.07 -21.56
CA ALA A 394 -22.82 -8.35 -21.35
C ALA A 394 -22.11 -8.43 -20.00
N PRO A 395 -21.81 -9.63 -19.48
CA PRO A 395 -20.92 -9.80 -18.35
C PRO A 395 -19.50 -9.31 -18.67
N ARG A 396 -18.58 -9.40 -17.71
CA ARG A 396 -17.15 -9.09 -17.93
C ARG A 396 -16.54 -10.08 -18.94
N SER A 397 -15.64 -9.61 -19.80
CA SER A 397 -15.00 -10.44 -20.83
C SER A 397 -14.00 -11.46 -20.26
N ILE A 398 -13.34 -11.12 -19.13
CA ILE A 398 -12.40 -12.04 -18.48
C ILE A 398 -13.14 -13.02 -17.58
N ALA A 399 -12.80 -14.28 -17.69
CA ALA A 399 -13.28 -15.40 -16.88
C ALA A 399 -14.80 -15.71 -16.99
N ILE A 400 -15.49 -15.22 -18.03
CA ILE A 400 -16.88 -15.57 -18.31
C ILE A 400 -17.04 -15.81 -19.82
N SER A 401 -17.27 -17.07 -20.18
CA SER A 401 -17.46 -17.50 -21.59
C SER A 401 -18.69 -16.89 -22.27
N ASP A 402 -19.71 -16.51 -21.48
CA ASP A 402 -20.96 -15.96 -21.99
C ASP A 402 -20.76 -14.71 -22.85
N THR A 403 -19.75 -13.88 -22.51
CA THR A 403 -19.45 -12.67 -23.28
C THR A 403 -18.98 -13.01 -24.69
N GLY A 404 -18.16 -14.05 -24.85
CA GLY A 404 -17.75 -14.55 -26.17
C GLY A 404 -18.93 -15.12 -26.96
N LEU A 405 -19.87 -15.81 -26.30
CA LEU A 405 -21.08 -16.32 -26.95
C LEU A 405 -22.01 -15.18 -27.41
N LEU A 406 -22.21 -14.16 -26.55
CA LEU A 406 -23.00 -12.97 -26.90
C LEU A 406 -22.34 -12.13 -28.01
N ALA A 407 -21.03 -12.10 -28.07
CA ALA A 407 -20.29 -11.39 -29.12
C ALA A 407 -20.57 -11.94 -30.53
N ARG A 408 -20.92 -13.24 -30.64
CA ARG A 408 -21.30 -13.87 -31.93
C ARG A 408 -22.61 -13.30 -32.52
N PHE A 409 -23.48 -12.74 -31.68
CA PHE A 409 -24.72 -12.08 -32.10
C PHE A 409 -24.57 -10.59 -32.34
N SER A 410 -23.37 -10.06 -32.10
CA SER A 410 -23.09 -8.62 -32.13
C SER A 410 -22.23 -8.25 -33.34
N ASP A 411 -22.56 -7.16 -34.00
CA ASP A 411 -21.76 -6.61 -35.11
C ASP A 411 -20.47 -5.97 -34.59
N ALA A 412 -20.54 -5.38 -33.40
CA ALA A 412 -19.43 -4.73 -32.77
C ALA A 412 -19.58 -4.67 -31.23
N TYR A 413 -18.48 -4.35 -30.56
CA TYR A 413 -18.51 -4.14 -29.12
C TYR A 413 -18.01 -2.75 -28.70
N ILE A 414 -18.50 -2.28 -27.56
CA ILE A 414 -17.99 -1.12 -26.84
C ILE A 414 -17.36 -1.59 -25.53
N TYR A 415 -16.13 -1.16 -25.28
CA TYR A 415 -15.39 -1.54 -24.11
C TYR A 415 -15.41 -0.43 -23.06
N VAL A 416 -15.97 -0.72 -21.87
CA VAL A 416 -16.06 0.23 -20.78
C VAL A 416 -14.91 0.01 -19.81
N ILE A 417 -14.09 1.04 -19.62
CA ILE A 417 -12.87 0.99 -18.81
C ILE A 417 -12.97 2.01 -17.67
N GLN A 418 -12.83 1.55 -16.44
CA GLN A 418 -12.72 2.46 -15.30
C GLN A 418 -11.31 3.05 -15.25
N LYS A 419 -11.23 4.37 -15.32
CA LYS A 419 -9.98 5.13 -15.31
C LYS A 419 -9.07 4.75 -14.14
N GLY A 420 -7.80 4.40 -14.44
CA GLY A 420 -6.76 4.13 -13.46
C GLY A 420 -6.98 2.90 -12.58
N ARG A 421 -7.87 1.99 -12.94
CA ARG A 421 -8.21 0.84 -12.11
C ARG A 421 -7.44 -0.43 -12.49
N GLU A 422 -7.58 -0.85 -13.74
CA GLU A 422 -7.02 -2.12 -14.20
C GLU A 422 -5.72 -1.90 -14.98
N GLU A 423 -4.86 -2.91 -14.97
CA GLU A 423 -3.62 -2.91 -15.74
C GLU A 423 -3.91 -3.11 -17.23
N VAL A 424 -3.07 -2.52 -18.06
CA VAL A 424 -3.20 -2.61 -19.52
C VAL A 424 -3.24 -4.06 -20.02
N ASP A 425 -2.44 -4.94 -19.41
CA ASP A 425 -2.40 -6.36 -19.82
C ASP A 425 -3.72 -7.06 -19.55
N THR A 426 -4.37 -6.77 -18.41
CA THR A 426 -5.73 -7.24 -18.10
C THR A 426 -6.75 -6.73 -19.10
N LEU A 427 -6.65 -5.46 -19.51
CA LEU A 427 -7.56 -4.88 -20.51
C LEU A 427 -7.37 -5.52 -21.89
N LYS A 428 -6.13 -5.80 -22.28
CA LYS A 428 -5.79 -6.49 -23.54
C LYS A 428 -6.33 -7.93 -23.55
N GLU A 429 -6.16 -8.67 -22.46
CA GLU A 429 -6.71 -10.01 -22.33
C GLU A 429 -8.23 -10.01 -22.53
N GLY A 430 -8.94 -9.07 -21.90
CA GLY A 430 -10.38 -8.96 -22.02
C GLY A 430 -10.87 -8.55 -23.41
N ALA A 431 -10.13 -7.67 -24.09
CA ALA A 431 -10.43 -7.30 -25.48
C ALA A 431 -10.11 -8.44 -26.46
N GLY A 432 -9.03 -9.20 -26.21
CA GLY A 432 -8.64 -10.37 -26.99
C GLY A 432 -9.73 -11.41 -27.12
N VAL A 433 -10.44 -11.71 -26.02
CA VAL A 433 -11.59 -12.64 -26.02
C VAL A 433 -12.66 -12.27 -27.06
N LEU A 434 -12.88 -10.99 -27.29
CA LEU A 434 -13.88 -10.49 -28.26
C LEU A 434 -13.34 -10.50 -29.68
N SER A 435 -12.06 -10.17 -29.84
CA SER A 435 -11.39 -10.22 -31.14
C SER A 435 -11.28 -11.65 -31.67
N ASP A 436 -11.04 -12.63 -30.79
CA ASP A 436 -10.91 -14.06 -31.16
C ASP A 436 -12.20 -14.64 -31.75
N VAL A 437 -13.37 -14.10 -31.35
CA VAL A 437 -14.65 -14.48 -31.97
C VAL A 437 -15.05 -13.61 -33.17
N GLY A 438 -14.15 -12.71 -33.61
CA GLY A 438 -14.34 -11.86 -34.78
C GLY A 438 -15.27 -10.66 -34.54
N CYS A 439 -15.62 -10.32 -33.30
CA CYS A 439 -16.41 -9.14 -32.98
C CYS A 439 -15.53 -7.90 -33.08
N ARG A 440 -16.00 -6.89 -33.84
CA ARG A 440 -15.25 -5.67 -34.12
C ARG A 440 -15.35 -4.70 -32.94
N SER A 441 -14.27 -4.00 -32.62
CA SER A 441 -14.31 -2.88 -31.67
C SER A 441 -14.87 -1.64 -32.31
N MET A 442 -15.82 -0.98 -31.63
CA MET A 442 -16.25 0.40 -31.91
C MET A 442 -15.41 1.42 -31.12
N GLY A 443 -14.70 0.97 -30.10
CA GLY A 443 -13.88 1.81 -29.23
C GLY A 443 -14.26 1.71 -27.76
N CYS A 444 -13.64 2.60 -26.96
CA CYS A 444 -13.69 2.55 -25.51
C CYS A 444 -14.40 3.77 -24.89
N ILE A 445 -15.17 3.51 -23.84
CA ILE A 445 -15.74 4.54 -22.94
C ILE A 445 -14.93 4.55 -21.64
N LEU A 446 -14.33 5.71 -21.29
CA LEU A 446 -13.66 5.89 -20.00
C LEU A 446 -14.65 6.29 -18.90
N ASN A 447 -14.73 5.51 -17.84
CA ASN A 447 -15.57 5.81 -16.70
C ASN A 447 -14.77 6.44 -15.56
N ASN A 448 -15.08 7.69 -15.22
CA ASN A 448 -14.42 8.44 -14.14
C ASN A 448 -15.02 8.16 -12.75
N LYS A 449 -15.47 6.94 -12.47
CA LYS A 449 -16.14 6.51 -11.22
C LYS A 449 -15.25 6.58 -9.97
N ASN A 450 -14.28 7.34 -9.87
CA ASN A 450 -13.42 7.38 -8.67
C ASN A 450 -13.77 8.46 -7.68
#